data_f3ec92b4735ed4a5bfcd291b80ee0f27
#
_entry.id   f3ec92b4735ed4a5bfcd291b80ee0f27
#
_cell.length_a   1.000
_cell.length_b   1.000
_cell.length_c   1.000
_cell.angle_alpha   90.00
_cell.angle_beta   90.00
_cell.angle_gamma   90.00
#
_symmetry.space_group_name_H-M   'P 1'
#
loop_
_entity.id
_entity.type
_entity.pdbx_description
1 polymer ?
#
loop_
_entity_poly.entity_id
_entity_poly.type
_entity_poly.pdbx_seq_one_letter_code
_entity_poly.pdbx_strand_id
1 'polypeptide(L)'
;ADDGIAVAYALAILDSRDISHPPIEAVFTVDEEIGMLGAEAINLDCLEGKIMLNIDSEEEGIFLSGCAGGATLKAAYSLKKSDIAGTKISIKVNGLTSGHSGTDIICQRANANILMGRLLFAVKEHVNIASVSGGEKDNSIAPFANAVIMTQEADKVTELLNNTANVLKEEYSVTDPQLTVTVKSEGDCNALACDDKTTQTIINVLNFIPDGVIKMSNDIKGLVQTSLNLGVTGWDENTFAATYLIRSSSQSEKEYLTAKVGKMTEYLGGTYELTGVYPAWEFKKESAIRDMLCDSYKKLFNKDAAVETMHAGVECGIMAAKIDGLDCVSFGPDIIDIHTVKEKLDISSTKRTWELVLDVLKQLS
;
A
#
# COMPACT_ATOMS: atom_id res chain seq x y z
N ALA A 1 -2.93 -12.93 -19.44
CA ALA A 1 -2.15 -12.12 -20.34
C ALA A 1 -1.08 -11.35 -19.60
N ASP A 2 -1.37 -11.08 -18.37
CA ASP A 2 -0.52 -10.41 -17.41
C ASP A 2 0.50 -11.40 -16.79
N ASP A 3 1.81 -11.32 -17.11
CA ASP A 3 2.43 -10.57 -18.23
C ASP A 3 2.96 -11.50 -19.36
N GLY A 4 2.22 -12.56 -19.68
CA GLY A 4 2.61 -13.54 -20.73
C GLY A 4 2.79 -12.91 -22.11
N ILE A 5 2.25 -11.69 -22.35
CA ILE A 5 2.43 -11.00 -23.63
C ILE A 5 3.86 -10.45 -23.77
N ALA A 6 4.48 -9.98 -22.70
CA ALA A 6 5.89 -9.56 -22.72
C ALA A 6 6.82 -10.74 -22.99
N VAL A 7 6.52 -11.90 -22.40
CA VAL A 7 7.24 -13.16 -22.70
C VAL A 7 7.16 -13.48 -24.19
N ALA A 8 5.97 -13.36 -24.78
CA ALA A 8 5.78 -13.61 -26.22
C ALA A 8 6.57 -12.62 -27.10
N TYR A 9 6.60 -11.33 -26.73
CA TYR A 9 7.40 -10.33 -27.45
C TYR A 9 8.90 -10.63 -27.36
N ALA A 10 9.40 -10.91 -26.16
CA ALA A 10 10.81 -11.23 -25.96
C ALA A 10 11.24 -12.45 -26.78
N LEU A 11 10.45 -13.53 -26.77
CA LEU A 11 10.72 -14.73 -27.56
C LEU A 11 10.67 -14.46 -29.07
N ALA A 12 9.70 -13.66 -29.56
CA ALA A 12 9.59 -13.29 -30.95
C ALA A 12 10.80 -12.48 -31.47
N ILE A 13 11.31 -11.55 -30.61
CA ILE A 13 12.50 -10.76 -30.92
C ILE A 13 13.74 -11.66 -31.00
N LEU A 14 13.93 -12.52 -29.99
CA LEU A 14 15.09 -13.42 -29.92
C LEU A 14 15.14 -14.46 -31.02
N ASP A 15 13.99 -14.91 -31.53
CA ASP A 15 13.90 -15.88 -32.64
C ASP A 15 14.03 -15.22 -34.04
N SER A 16 13.83 -13.90 -34.12
CA SER A 16 13.83 -13.17 -35.39
C SER A 16 15.25 -12.95 -35.93
N ARG A 17 15.37 -12.97 -37.27
CA ARG A 17 16.58 -12.58 -37.97
C ARG A 17 16.47 -11.25 -38.72
N ASP A 18 15.26 -10.69 -38.76
CA ASP A 18 14.91 -9.52 -39.56
C ASP A 18 14.60 -8.27 -38.70
N ILE A 19 14.45 -8.44 -37.38
CA ILE A 19 14.24 -7.34 -36.47
C ILE A 19 15.59 -6.70 -36.14
N SER A 20 15.71 -5.39 -36.40
CA SER A 20 16.88 -4.61 -36.00
C SER A 20 16.82 -4.32 -34.49
N HIS A 21 17.85 -4.70 -33.77
CA HIS A 21 17.96 -4.50 -32.32
C HIS A 21 19.43 -4.46 -31.84
N PRO A 22 19.75 -3.80 -30.72
CA PRO A 22 21.04 -3.94 -30.06
C PRO A 22 21.20 -5.34 -29.45
N PRO A 23 22.32 -5.67 -28.79
CA PRO A 23 22.38 -6.84 -27.93
C PRO A 23 21.23 -6.83 -26.91
N ILE A 24 20.50 -7.95 -26.80
CA ILE A 24 19.33 -8.09 -25.94
C ILE A 24 19.58 -9.17 -24.89
N GLU A 25 19.21 -8.86 -23.67
CA GLU A 25 19.14 -9.77 -22.53
C GLU A 25 17.68 -9.84 -22.09
N ALA A 26 17.03 -11.00 -22.25
CA ALA A 26 15.66 -11.21 -21.79
C ALA A 26 15.68 -11.79 -20.37
N VAL A 27 15.06 -11.09 -19.44
CA VAL A 27 14.96 -11.50 -18.03
C VAL A 27 13.53 -11.93 -17.74
N PHE A 28 13.36 -13.14 -17.27
CA PHE A 28 12.08 -13.68 -16.82
C PHE A 28 12.18 -14.00 -15.33
N THR A 29 11.34 -13.40 -14.54
CA THR A 29 11.23 -13.63 -13.11
C THR A 29 10.09 -14.60 -12.79
N VAL A 30 10.02 -15.07 -11.56
CA VAL A 30 8.94 -15.90 -11.03
C VAL A 30 8.34 -15.24 -9.81
N ASP A 31 7.08 -15.59 -9.50
CA ASP A 31 6.41 -15.14 -8.27
C ASP A 31 6.32 -13.61 -8.15
N GLU A 32 6.10 -12.90 -9.28
CA GLU A 32 5.88 -11.44 -9.27
C GLU A 32 4.64 -11.11 -8.45
N GLU A 33 3.51 -11.75 -8.74
CA GLU A 33 2.17 -11.53 -8.21
C GLU A 33 2.02 -11.75 -6.69
N ILE A 34 2.96 -12.48 -6.10
CA ILE A 34 2.95 -12.76 -4.66
C ILE A 34 4.02 -11.98 -3.88
N GLY A 35 4.58 -10.93 -4.51
CA GLY A 35 5.52 -10.02 -3.87
C GLY A 35 6.88 -9.91 -4.53
N MET A 36 6.98 -10.14 -5.86
CA MET A 36 8.20 -9.95 -6.67
C MET A 36 9.39 -10.80 -6.17
N LEU A 37 9.13 -12.01 -5.67
CA LEU A 37 10.13 -12.86 -4.99
C LEU A 37 11.26 -13.26 -5.94
N GLY A 38 10.96 -13.52 -7.20
CA GLY A 38 11.96 -13.85 -8.22
C GLY A 38 12.90 -12.68 -8.51
N ALA A 39 12.36 -11.47 -8.66
CA ALA A 39 13.15 -10.25 -8.86
C ALA A 39 14.04 -9.94 -7.65
N GLU A 40 13.56 -10.21 -6.44
CA GLU A 40 14.35 -10.06 -5.22
C GLU A 40 15.50 -11.07 -5.14
N ALA A 41 15.23 -12.33 -5.51
CA ALA A 41 16.21 -13.43 -5.37
C ALA A 41 17.22 -13.51 -6.53
N ILE A 42 16.90 -13.00 -7.72
CA ILE A 42 17.73 -13.15 -8.92
C ILE A 42 19.08 -12.46 -8.78
N ASN A 43 20.16 -13.14 -9.22
CA ASN A 43 21.47 -12.52 -9.39
C ASN A 43 21.56 -11.95 -10.82
N LEU A 44 21.80 -10.64 -10.89
CA LEU A 44 21.87 -9.88 -12.15
C LEU A 44 23.31 -9.51 -12.56
N ASP A 45 24.34 -10.05 -11.89
CA ASP A 45 25.75 -9.73 -12.15
C ASP A 45 26.20 -10.11 -13.58
N CYS A 46 25.45 -11.00 -14.23
CA CYS A 46 25.75 -11.41 -15.61
C CYS A 46 25.19 -10.45 -16.68
N LEU A 47 24.33 -9.50 -16.28
CA LEU A 47 23.71 -8.56 -17.22
C LEU A 47 24.65 -7.37 -17.47
N GLU A 48 24.76 -6.99 -18.76
CA GLU A 48 25.54 -5.85 -19.21
C GLU A 48 24.65 -4.64 -19.56
N GLY A 49 23.36 -4.90 -19.87
CA GLY A 49 22.39 -3.90 -20.27
C GLY A 49 22.14 -2.84 -19.20
N LYS A 50 22.01 -1.59 -19.65
CA LYS A 50 21.69 -0.43 -18.78
C LYS A 50 20.39 0.26 -19.18
N ILE A 51 19.68 -0.29 -20.13
CA ILE A 51 18.35 0.15 -20.58
C ILE A 51 17.40 -1.02 -20.39
N MET A 52 16.29 -0.78 -19.69
CA MET A 52 15.27 -1.81 -19.45
C MET A 52 13.91 -1.34 -19.98
N LEU A 53 13.35 -2.15 -20.84
CA LEU A 53 11.96 -2.07 -21.26
C LEU A 53 11.17 -3.12 -20.48
N ASN A 54 10.42 -2.68 -19.47
CA ASN A 54 9.53 -3.54 -18.71
C ASN A 54 8.13 -3.44 -19.33
N ILE A 55 7.57 -4.58 -19.75
CA ILE A 55 6.29 -4.63 -20.46
C ILE A 55 5.24 -5.25 -19.53
N ASP A 56 5.03 -4.61 -18.41
CA ASP A 56 4.24 -5.09 -17.28
C ASP A 56 3.29 -3.99 -16.76
N SER A 57 2.79 -3.16 -17.67
CA SER A 57 1.76 -2.16 -17.38
C SER A 57 0.55 -2.43 -18.28
N GLU A 58 -0.65 -2.08 -17.79
CA GLU A 58 -1.92 -2.55 -18.32
C GLU A 58 -2.71 -1.49 -19.09
N GLU A 59 -2.13 -0.29 -19.30
CA GLU A 59 -2.77 0.82 -20.04
C GLU A 59 -1.86 1.34 -21.14
N GLU A 60 -2.32 1.22 -22.39
CA GLU A 60 -1.60 1.71 -23.55
C GLU A 60 -1.43 3.24 -23.50
N GLY A 61 -0.20 3.70 -23.69
CA GLY A 61 0.14 5.12 -23.74
C GLY A 61 0.42 5.73 -22.37
N ILE A 62 0.41 4.93 -21.30
CA ILE A 62 0.92 5.30 -19.99
C ILE A 62 2.32 4.69 -19.81
N PHE A 63 3.31 5.53 -19.54
CA PHE A 63 4.69 5.13 -19.30
C PHE A 63 5.07 5.38 -17.86
N LEU A 64 5.18 4.31 -17.07
CA LEU A 64 5.61 4.42 -15.69
C LEU A 64 7.13 4.65 -15.63
N SER A 65 7.52 5.66 -14.89
CA SER A 65 8.92 6.09 -14.72
C SER A 65 9.31 6.23 -13.25
N GLY A 66 8.58 5.57 -12.38
CA GLY A 66 8.82 5.54 -10.95
C GLY A 66 7.74 4.77 -10.21
N CYS A 67 8.09 4.20 -9.07
CA CYS A 67 7.13 3.54 -8.19
C CYS A 67 7.51 3.68 -6.72
N ALA A 68 6.53 3.48 -5.83
CA ALA A 68 6.83 3.46 -4.40
C ALA A 68 7.53 2.16 -4.01
N GLY A 69 8.57 2.28 -3.20
CA GLY A 69 9.03 1.18 -2.37
C GLY A 69 8.11 0.96 -1.18
N GLY A 70 8.23 -0.18 -0.53
CA GLY A 70 7.40 -0.55 0.61
C GLY A 70 8.18 -1.14 1.78
N ALA A 71 7.53 -1.13 2.95
CA ALA A 71 7.95 -1.88 4.13
C ALA A 71 6.73 -2.14 5.02
N THR A 72 6.51 -3.39 5.42
CA THR A 72 5.49 -3.74 6.42
C THR A 72 6.15 -3.77 7.80
N LEU A 73 5.67 -2.91 8.70
CA LEU A 73 6.07 -2.87 10.11
C LEU A 73 5.00 -3.52 10.96
N LYS A 74 5.35 -4.64 11.62
CA LYS A 74 4.46 -5.35 12.54
C LYS A 74 4.87 -5.05 13.97
N ALA A 75 4.11 -4.18 14.62
CA ALA A 75 4.30 -3.79 16.02
C ALA A 75 3.54 -4.73 16.96
N ALA A 76 4.15 -5.05 18.12
CA ALA A 76 3.55 -5.89 19.15
C ALA A 76 3.71 -5.25 20.54
N TYR A 77 2.61 -5.24 21.31
CA TYR A 77 2.54 -4.66 22.64
C TYR A 77 2.01 -5.69 23.64
N SER A 78 2.76 -5.93 24.72
CA SER A 78 2.35 -6.89 25.76
C SER A 78 1.13 -6.41 26.54
N LEU A 79 0.16 -7.28 26.73
CA LEU A 79 -1.07 -7.00 27.47
C LEU A 79 -0.93 -7.42 28.93
N LYS A 80 -1.22 -6.47 29.83
CA LYS A 80 -1.42 -6.75 31.26
C LYS A 80 -2.90 -6.66 31.55
N LYS A 81 -3.50 -7.77 31.92
CA LYS A 81 -4.94 -7.92 32.14
C LYS A 81 -5.24 -8.34 33.58
N SER A 82 -6.41 -7.95 34.07
CA SER A 82 -6.99 -8.38 35.34
C SER A 82 -8.50 -8.49 35.22
N ASP A 83 -9.14 -9.18 36.14
CA ASP A 83 -10.59 -9.22 36.24
C ASP A 83 -11.10 -7.82 36.69
N ILE A 84 -11.95 -7.23 35.85
CA ILE A 84 -12.56 -5.92 36.07
C ILE A 84 -14.06 -6.09 36.11
N ALA A 85 -14.67 -5.65 37.21
CA ALA A 85 -16.12 -5.58 37.35
C ALA A 85 -16.64 -4.31 36.70
N GLY A 86 -17.80 -4.36 36.03
CA GLY A 86 -18.42 -3.20 35.42
C GLY A 86 -19.34 -3.58 34.25
N THR A 87 -19.84 -2.58 33.56
CA THR A 87 -20.64 -2.78 32.36
C THR A 87 -19.74 -3.04 31.16
N LYS A 88 -19.99 -4.12 30.47
CA LYS A 88 -19.31 -4.48 29.21
C LYS A 88 -20.00 -3.76 28.05
N ILE A 89 -19.22 -3.06 27.22
CA ILE A 89 -19.73 -2.37 26.03
C ILE A 89 -18.95 -2.85 24.81
N SER A 90 -19.66 -3.25 23.77
CA SER A 90 -19.08 -3.55 22.45
C SER A 90 -19.24 -2.37 21.50
N ILE A 91 -18.20 -2.09 20.72
CA ILE A 91 -18.12 -1.01 19.73
C ILE A 91 -17.77 -1.64 18.39
N LYS A 92 -18.51 -1.31 17.34
CA LYS A 92 -18.24 -1.76 15.97
C LYS A 92 -18.24 -0.60 15.01
N VAL A 93 -17.20 -0.50 14.19
CA VAL A 93 -17.10 0.42 13.06
C VAL A 93 -17.18 -0.41 11.80
N ASN A 94 -18.11 -0.11 10.90
CA ASN A 94 -18.36 -0.85 9.65
C ASN A 94 -18.85 0.08 8.55
N GLY A 95 -18.99 -0.46 7.33
CA GLY A 95 -19.60 0.24 6.19
C GLY A 95 -18.66 1.25 5.53
N LEU A 96 -17.34 1.11 5.74
CA LEU A 96 -16.36 1.95 5.08
C LEU A 96 -16.13 1.48 3.63
N THR A 97 -15.83 2.44 2.76
CA THR A 97 -15.55 2.20 1.34
C THR A 97 -14.27 1.41 1.15
N SER A 98 -13.27 1.60 2.05
CA SER A 98 -11.97 0.93 1.95
C SER A 98 -11.22 1.23 0.64
N GLY A 99 -10.31 0.36 0.24
CA GLY A 99 -9.52 0.45 -0.99
C GLY A 99 -8.07 0.02 -0.78
N HIS A 100 -7.31 0.02 -1.88
CA HIS A 100 -5.90 -0.32 -1.84
C HIS A 100 -5.08 0.80 -1.16
N SER A 101 -4.23 0.45 -0.19
CA SER A 101 -3.44 1.43 0.59
C SER A 101 -2.37 2.18 -0.21
N GLY A 102 -2.15 1.82 -1.47
CA GLY A 102 -1.31 2.54 -2.42
C GLY A 102 -2.16 3.47 -3.30
N THR A 103 -2.88 2.91 -4.26
CA THR A 103 -3.60 3.68 -5.30
C THR A 103 -4.77 4.49 -4.77
N ASP A 104 -5.49 3.99 -3.75
CA ASP A 104 -6.66 4.67 -3.18
C ASP A 104 -6.36 5.56 -1.97
N ILE A 105 -5.11 5.55 -1.44
CA ILE A 105 -4.76 6.32 -0.24
C ILE A 105 -4.96 7.84 -0.43
N ILE A 106 -4.79 8.30 -1.67
CA ILE A 106 -5.03 9.71 -2.05
C ILE A 106 -6.50 10.12 -1.87
N CYS A 107 -7.44 9.20 -1.93
CA CYS A 107 -8.86 9.47 -1.73
C CYS A 107 -9.19 9.83 -0.28
N GLN A 108 -8.26 9.66 0.65
CA GLN A 108 -8.39 9.98 2.08
C GLN A 108 -9.65 9.39 2.71
N ARG A 109 -10.00 8.15 2.31
CA ARG A 109 -11.11 7.40 2.88
C ARG A 109 -10.83 7.07 4.35
N ALA A 110 -11.90 6.85 5.12
CA ALA A 110 -11.77 6.50 6.52
C ALA A 110 -11.07 5.14 6.70
N ASN A 111 -10.20 5.05 7.70
CA ASN A 111 -9.59 3.82 8.19
C ASN A 111 -10.27 3.44 9.52
N ALA A 112 -10.91 2.27 9.57
CA ALA A 112 -11.69 1.83 10.73
C ALA A 112 -10.85 1.70 12.01
N ASN A 113 -9.56 1.31 11.90
CA ASN A 113 -8.67 1.22 13.05
C ASN A 113 -8.41 2.62 13.65
N ILE A 114 -8.25 3.63 12.81
CA ILE A 114 -8.08 5.02 13.24
C ILE A 114 -9.37 5.58 13.84
N LEU A 115 -10.52 5.29 13.22
CA LEU A 115 -11.81 5.70 13.80
C LEU A 115 -12.07 5.06 15.16
N MET A 116 -11.71 3.76 15.33
CA MET A 116 -11.77 3.09 16.61
C MET A 116 -10.83 3.75 17.62
N GLY A 117 -9.62 4.14 17.21
CA GLY A 117 -8.70 4.91 18.03
C GLY A 117 -9.33 6.20 18.55
N ARG A 118 -9.99 6.98 17.67
CA ARG A 118 -10.69 8.23 18.05
C ARG A 118 -11.86 8.00 19.02
N LEU A 119 -12.65 6.94 18.81
CA LEU A 119 -13.74 6.55 19.73
C LEU A 119 -13.19 6.21 21.12
N LEU A 120 -12.16 5.38 21.19
CA LEU A 120 -11.52 5.00 22.45
C LEU A 120 -10.85 6.19 23.14
N PHE A 121 -10.27 7.12 22.38
CA PHE A 121 -9.67 8.35 22.92
C PHE A 121 -10.71 9.25 23.60
N ALA A 122 -11.93 9.32 23.07
CA ALA A 122 -13.00 10.13 23.66
C ALA A 122 -13.44 9.64 25.06
N VAL A 123 -13.21 8.34 25.35
CA VAL A 123 -13.60 7.71 26.63
C VAL A 123 -12.41 7.22 27.46
N LYS A 124 -11.20 7.60 27.11
CA LYS A 124 -9.94 7.08 27.65
C LYS A 124 -9.80 7.07 29.18
N GLU A 125 -10.44 8.03 29.87
CA GLU A 125 -10.38 8.17 31.33
C GLU A 125 -11.43 7.30 32.07
N HIS A 126 -12.31 6.60 31.34
CA HIS A 126 -13.49 5.95 31.88
C HIS A 126 -13.59 4.46 31.53
N VAL A 127 -12.57 3.91 30.87
CA VAL A 127 -12.67 2.55 30.33
C VAL A 127 -11.39 1.74 30.51
N ASN A 128 -11.56 0.42 30.53
CA ASN A 128 -10.49 -0.55 30.38
C ASN A 128 -10.77 -1.39 29.13
N ILE A 129 -9.79 -1.56 28.24
CA ILE A 129 -9.95 -2.30 26.99
C ILE A 129 -9.87 -3.80 27.25
N ALA A 130 -10.90 -4.53 26.85
CA ALA A 130 -10.92 -5.99 26.88
C ALA A 130 -10.45 -6.62 25.55
N SER A 131 -10.74 -5.98 24.41
CA SER A 131 -10.19 -6.36 23.09
C SER A 131 -10.30 -5.22 22.08
N VAL A 132 -9.39 -5.22 21.08
CA VAL A 132 -9.45 -4.36 19.88
C VAL A 132 -8.93 -5.14 18.68
N SER A 133 -9.66 -5.14 17.58
CA SER A 133 -9.21 -5.75 16.31
C SER A 133 -9.85 -5.06 15.11
N GLY A 134 -9.18 -5.06 13.96
CA GLY A 134 -9.75 -4.50 12.74
C GLY A 134 -8.87 -4.69 11.52
N GLY A 135 -9.48 -4.60 10.33
CA GLY A 135 -8.84 -4.87 9.06
C GLY A 135 -8.47 -6.34 8.85
N GLU A 136 -8.10 -6.70 7.63
CA GLU A 136 -7.74 -8.08 7.24
C GLU A 136 -6.40 -8.16 6.51
N LYS A 137 -6.07 -7.12 5.74
CA LYS A 137 -4.86 -7.05 4.91
C LYS A 137 -4.10 -5.76 5.17
N ASP A 138 -2.79 -5.84 5.22
CA ASP A 138 -1.92 -4.68 5.43
C ASP A 138 -1.95 -3.69 4.25
N ASN A 139 -2.12 -4.19 3.03
CA ASN A 139 -2.23 -3.40 1.82
C ASN A 139 -3.65 -2.86 1.53
N SER A 140 -4.58 -2.97 2.47
CA SER A 140 -5.93 -2.41 2.39
C SER A 140 -6.18 -1.38 3.48
N ILE A 141 -6.89 -0.30 3.17
CA ILE A 141 -7.44 0.64 4.16
C ILE A 141 -8.48 -0.16 4.96
N ALA A 142 -8.34 -0.22 6.29
CA ALA A 142 -9.15 -1.10 7.13
C ALA A 142 -10.65 -0.79 7.01
N PRO A 143 -11.49 -1.73 6.53
CA PRO A 143 -12.92 -1.50 6.29
C PRO A 143 -13.79 -1.62 7.54
N PHE A 144 -13.31 -2.28 8.58
CA PHE A 144 -14.00 -2.49 9.83
C PHE A 144 -13.04 -2.53 11.02
N ALA A 145 -13.57 -2.22 12.22
CA ALA A 145 -12.89 -2.44 13.48
C ALA A 145 -13.90 -2.76 14.59
N ASN A 146 -13.47 -3.54 15.58
CA ASN A 146 -14.25 -3.95 16.73
C ASN A 146 -13.48 -3.68 18.01
N ALA A 147 -14.17 -3.26 19.06
CA ALA A 147 -13.59 -3.17 20.41
C ALA A 147 -14.60 -3.64 21.46
N VAL A 148 -14.07 -4.14 22.56
CA VAL A 148 -14.81 -4.43 23.79
C VAL A 148 -14.14 -3.69 24.92
N ILE A 149 -14.92 -2.95 25.70
CA ILE A 149 -14.46 -2.18 26.85
C ILE A 149 -15.26 -2.52 28.09
N MET A 150 -14.65 -2.30 29.27
CA MET A 150 -15.27 -2.35 30.57
C MET A 150 -15.32 -0.95 31.19
N THR A 151 -16.41 -0.58 31.85
CA THR A 151 -16.60 0.72 32.45
C THR A 151 -17.48 0.67 33.71
N GLN A 152 -17.27 1.60 34.62
CA GLN A 152 -18.14 1.86 35.77
C GLN A 152 -19.16 2.98 35.49
N GLU A 153 -19.03 3.69 34.35
CA GLU A 153 -19.82 4.88 33.99
C GLU A 153 -20.54 4.66 32.65
N ALA A 154 -21.31 3.56 32.54
CA ALA A 154 -21.90 3.07 31.28
C ALA A 154 -22.69 4.14 30.50
N ASP A 155 -23.53 4.90 31.15
CA ASP A 155 -24.37 5.93 30.51
C ASP A 155 -23.50 7.04 29.91
N LYS A 156 -22.54 7.55 30.67
CA LYS A 156 -21.60 8.60 30.26
C LYS A 156 -20.73 8.13 29.09
N VAL A 157 -20.17 6.93 29.19
CA VAL A 157 -19.34 6.34 28.11
C VAL A 157 -20.15 6.14 26.85
N THR A 158 -21.38 5.63 26.96
CA THR A 158 -22.27 5.45 25.82
C THR A 158 -22.62 6.78 25.15
N GLU A 159 -22.91 7.82 25.92
CA GLU A 159 -23.18 9.18 25.42
C GLU A 159 -21.97 9.74 24.66
N LEU A 160 -20.76 9.68 25.26
CA LEU A 160 -19.52 10.16 24.63
C LEU A 160 -19.21 9.44 23.33
N LEU A 161 -19.36 8.10 23.32
CA LEU A 161 -19.15 7.29 22.11
C LEU A 161 -20.15 7.64 21.00
N ASN A 162 -21.44 7.79 21.32
CA ASN A 162 -22.47 8.15 20.35
C ASN A 162 -22.26 9.56 19.79
N ASN A 163 -21.88 10.52 20.63
CA ASN A 163 -21.56 11.88 20.19
C ASN A 163 -20.36 11.86 19.22
N THR A 164 -19.29 11.15 19.57
CA THR A 164 -18.13 10.99 18.70
C THR A 164 -18.51 10.28 17.38
N ALA A 165 -19.31 9.23 17.44
CA ALA A 165 -19.78 8.51 16.27
C ALA A 165 -20.56 9.41 15.29
N ASN A 166 -21.40 10.31 15.80
CA ASN A 166 -22.13 11.26 14.96
C ASN A 166 -21.17 12.26 14.26
N VAL A 167 -20.17 12.76 14.98
CA VAL A 167 -19.13 13.63 14.40
C VAL A 167 -18.38 12.89 13.28
N LEU A 168 -17.96 11.65 13.51
CA LEU A 168 -17.26 10.84 12.50
C LEU A 168 -18.11 10.60 11.25
N LYS A 169 -19.40 10.31 11.40
CA LYS A 169 -20.32 10.13 10.28
C LYS A 169 -20.48 11.39 9.44
N GLU A 170 -20.48 12.56 10.05
CA GLU A 170 -20.52 13.84 9.35
C GLU A 170 -19.22 14.13 8.61
N GLU A 171 -18.06 13.95 9.28
CA GLU A 171 -16.73 14.16 8.69
C GLU A 171 -16.49 13.30 7.43
N TYR A 172 -16.94 12.05 7.46
CA TYR A 172 -16.71 11.09 6.36
C TYR A 172 -17.94 10.86 5.47
N SER A 173 -18.94 11.73 5.55
CA SER A 173 -20.20 11.57 4.78
C SER A 173 -20.02 11.51 3.26
N VAL A 174 -18.94 12.08 2.72
CA VAL A 174 -18.63 12.11 1.27
C VAL A 174 -17.83 10.88 0.85
N THR A 175 -16.79 10.53 1.59
CA THR A 175 -15.88 9.42 1.23
C THR A 175 -16.41 8.05 1.65
N ASP A 176 -17.14 8.01 2.77
CA ASP A 176 -17.64 6.79 3.40
C ASP A 176 -19.12 6.92 3.82
N PRO A 177 -20.05 7.15 2.87
CA PRO A 177 -21.46 7.46 3.17
C PRO A 177 -22.21 6.32 3.87
N GLN A 178 -21.67 5.10 3.88
CA GLN A 178 -22.25 3.94 4.55
C GLN A 178 -21.63 3.69 5.94
N LEU A 179 -20.76 4.59 6.43
CA LEU A 179 -20.12 4.47 7.75
C LEU A 179 -21.17 4.30 8.84
N THR A 180 -21.02 3.23 9.60
CA THR A 180 -21.83 2.94 10.78
C THR A 180 -20.94 2.69 12.01
N VAL A 181 -21.34 3.28 13.13
CA VAL A 181 -20.77 2.98 14.43
C VAL A 181 -21.89 2.45 15.32
N THR A 182 -21.70 1.23 15.83
CA THR A 182 -22.66 0.59 16.74
C THR A 182 -22.02 0.50 18.12
N VAL A 183 -22.69 1.07 19.13
CA VAL A 183 -22.33 0.99 20.54
C VAL A 183 -23.41 0.18 21.25
N LYS A 184 -23.04 -0.93 21.89
CA LYS A 184 -24.00 -1.83 22.54
C LYS A 184 -23.53 -2.18 23.95
N SER A 185 -24.33 -1.85 24.96
CA SER A 185 -24.16 -2.36 26.32
C SER A 185 -24.55 -3.86 26.37
N GLU A 186 -23.68 -4.67 26.95
CA GLU A 186 -23.88 -6.11 27.15
C GLU A 186 -24.23 -6.46 28.59
N GLY A 187 -24.39 -5.42 29.45
CA GLY A 187 -24.73 -5.56 30.85
C GLY A 187 -23.52 -5.68 31.78
N ASP A 188 -23.80 -5.75 33.08
CA ASP A 188 -22.78 -5.83 34.11
C ASP A 188 -22.19 -7.23 34.23
N CYS A 189 -20.88 -7.32 34.29
CA CYS A 189 -20.16 -8.58 34.47
C CYS A 189 -18.75 -8.34 35.05
N ASN A 190 -18.08 -9.45 35.37
CA ASN A 190 -16.64 -9.46 35.54
C ASN A 190 -16.00 -10.00 34.26
N ALA A 191 -15.07 -9.28 33.70
CA ALA A 191 -14.35 -9.69 32.51
C ALA A 191 -12.86 -9.35 32.58
N LEU A 192 -12.07 -10.16 31.89
CA LEU A 192 -10.63 -9.91 31.75
C LEU A 192 -10.42 -8.70 30.82
N ALA A 193 -9.85 -7.62 31.35
CA ALA A 193 -9.51 -6.42 30.60
C ALA A 193 -8.14 -5.87 30.99
N CYS A 194 -7.57 -5.03 30.13
CA CYS A 194 -6.29 -4.39 30.38
C CYS A 194 -6.32 -3.47 31.60
N ASP A 195 -5.20 -3.41 32.31
CA ASP A 195 -5.00 -2.36 33.31
C ASP A 195 -4.99 -0.97 32.66
N ASP A 196 -5.07 0.08 33.50
CA ASP A 196 -5.14 1.47 33.00
C ASP A 196 -3.95 1.84 32.12
N LYS A 197 -2.73 1.42 32.51
CA LYS A 197 -1.51 1.71 31.75
C LYS A 197 -1.53 1.06 30.36
N THR A 198 -1.91 -0.20 30.30
CA THR A 198 -1.99 -0.95 29.02
C THR A 198 -3.10 -0.38 28.14
N THR A 199 -4.26 -0.05 28.73
CA THR A 199 -5.37 0.64 28.04
C THR A 199 -4.89 1.95 27.42
N GLN A 200 -4.21 2.82 28.18
CA GLN A 200 -3.66 4.08 27.67
C GLN A 200 -2.61 3.85 26.57
N THR A 201 -1.76 2.83 26.72
CA THR A 201 -0.79 2.47 25.67
C THR A 201 -1.49 2.14 24.36
N ILE A 202 -2.50 1.29 24.36
CA ILE A 202 -3.25 0.90 23.14
C ILE A 202 -3.93 2.13 22.51
N ILE A 203 -4.59 2.96 23.34
CA ILE A 203 -5.21 4.20 22.86
C ILE A 203 -4.16 5.12 22.21
N ASN A 204 -2.99 5.25 22.80
CA ASN A 204 -1.91 6.08 22.28
C ASN A 204 -1.35 5.51 20.95
N VAL A 205 -1.20 4.19 20.82
CA VAL A 205 -0.78 3.53 19.58
C VAL A 205 -1.74 3.86 18.43
N LEU A 206 -3.05 3.76 18.68
CA LEU A 206 -4.08 4.02 17.67
C LEU A 206 -4.23 5.51 17.29
N ASN A 207 -3.68 6.44 18.10
CA ASN A 207 -3.89 7.87 17.88
C ASN A 207 -2.61 8.66 17.58
N PHE A 208 -1.43 8.22 18.03
CA PHE A 208 -0.19 9.02 17.92
C PHE A 208 0.67 8.60 16.73
N ILE A 209 0.59 7.34 16.30
CA ILE A 209 1.23 6.90 15.07
C ILE A 209 0.39 7.43 13.90
N PRO A 210 0.99 8.18 12.95
CA PRO A 210 0.25 8.77 11.84
C PRO A 210 -0.34 7.69 10.92
N ASP A 211 -1.33 8.07 10.11
CA ASP A 211 -1.97 7.23 9.09
C ASP A 211 -2.34 8.06 7.87
N GLY A 212 -2.46 7.44 6.70
CA GLY A 212 -2.86 8.09 5.47
C GLY A 212 -1.70 8.72 4.69
N VAL A 213 -1.99 9.79 3.96
CA VAL A 213 -1.00 10.53 3.17
C VAL A 213 -0.08 11.33 4.10
N ILE A 214 1.20 11.03 4.06
CA ILE A 214 2.24 11.74 4.85
C ILE A 214 2.85 12.89 4.04
N LYS A 215 3.07 12.68 2.74
CA LYS A 215 3.68 13.68 1.86
C LYS A 215 3.21 13.50 0.42
N MET A 216 2.91 14.61 -0.24
CA MET A 216 2.66 14.66 -1.68
C MET A 216 3.97 14.91 -2.43
N SER A 217 4.06 14.42 -3.66
CA SER A 217 5.19 14.70 -4.55
C SER A 217 5.27 16.19 -4.90
N ASN A 218 6.48 16.75 -4.89
CA ASN A 218 6.74 18.09 -5.38
C ASN A 218 7.02 18.13 -6.89
N ASP A 219 7.41 17.01 -7.47
CA ASP A 219 7.78 16.91 -8.89
C ASP A 219 6.58 16.52 -9.77
N ILE A 220 5.66 15.70 -9.25
CA ILE A 220 4.50 15.20 -9.98
C ILE A 220 3.22 15.61 -9.26
N LYS A 221 2.41 16.44 -9.90
CA LYS A 221 1.16 16.93 -9.33
C LYS A 221 0.15 15.79 -9.14
N GLY A 222 -0.43 15.70 -7.94
CA GLY A 222 -1.45 14.70 -7.62
C GLY A 222 -0.90 13.35 -7.18
N LEU A 223 0.42 13.12 -7.25
CA LEU A 223 1.05 11.89 -6.78
C LEU A 223 1.27 11.94 -5.27
N VAL A 224 0.87 10.91 -4.56
CA VAL A 224 1.32 10.65 -3.18
C VAL A 224 2.76 10.19 -3.21
N GLN A 225 3.66 10.90 -2.53
CA GLN A 225 5.06 10.49 -2.40
C GLN A 225 5.24 9.48 -1.28
N THR A 226 4.67 9.76 -0.10
CA THR A 226 4.86 8.95 1.11
C THR A 226 3.53 8.75 1.81
N SER A 227 3.23 7.53 2.22
CA SER A 227 2.04 7.18 2.98
C SER A 227 2.33 6.14 4.06
N LEU A 228 1.43 6.08 5.03
CA LEU A 228 1.39 5.06 6.07
C LEU A 228 -0.05 4.57 6.20
N ASN A 229 -0.25 3.25 6.26
CA ASN A 229 -1.57 2.64 6.44
C ASN A 229 -1.56 1.68 7.62
N LEU A 230 -2.37 1.92 8.64
CA LEU A 230 -2.66 0.95 9.69
C LEU A 230 -3.67 -0.07 9.16
N GLY A 231 -3.20 -1.07 8.43
CA GLY A 231 -4.05 -2.03 7.73
C GLY A 231 -4.72 -3.03 8.65
N VAL A 232 -4.01 -3.53 9.66
CA VAL A 232 -4.52 -4.57 10.55
C VAL A 232 -4.21 -4.26 12.00
N THR A 233 -5.21 -4.44 12.87
CA THR A 233 -5.01 -4.56 14.32
C THR A 233 -5.47 -5.93 14.78
N GLY A 234 -4.63 -6.60 15.58
CA GLY A 234 -4.87 -7.94 16.09
C GLY A 234 -4.86 -7.99 17.61
N TRP A 235 -5.57 -8.96 18.18
CA TRP A 235 -5.66 -9.16 19.61
C TRP A 235 -5.60 -10.64 19.94
N ASP A 236 -4.65 -11.04 20.73
CA ASP A 236 -4.58 -12.40 21.29
C ASP A 236 -4.59 -12.38 22.84
N GLU A 237 -4.25 -13.50 23.46
CA GLU A 237 -4.26 -13.61 24.90
C GLU A 237 -3.30 -12.64 25.58
N ASN A 238 -2.12 -12.39 25.01
CA ASN A 238 -1.01 -11.70 25.64
C ASN A 238 -0.53 -10.46 24.87
N THR A 239 -1.03 -10.25 23.64
CA THR A 239 -0.48 -9.27 22.73
C THR A 239 -1.57 -8.48 22.00
N PHE A 240 -1.37 -7.17 21.92
CA PHE A 240 -2.00 -6.32 20.91
C PHE A 240 -1.01 -6.09 19.77
N ALA A 241 -1.40 -6.39 18.56
CA ALA A 241 -0.60 -6.19 17.36
C ALA A 241 -1.15 -5.07 16.48
N ALA A 242 -0.27 -4.29 15.86
CA ALA A 242 -0.61 -3.28 14.87
C ALA A 242 0.31 -3.40 13.66
N THR A 243 -0.27 -3.64 12.49
CA THR A 243 0.48 -3.82 11.23
C THR A 243 0.31 -2.60 10.35
N TYR A 244 1.44 -1.97 10.05
CA TYR A 244 1.55 -0.76 9.24
C TYR A 244 2.23 -1.08 7.92
N LEU A 245 1.65 -0.61 6.81
CA LEU A 245 2.31 -0.61 5.51
C LEU A 245 2.79 0.80 5.18
N ILE A 246 4.09 0.94 5.03
CA ILE A 246 4.80 2.17 4.67
C ILE A 246 5.07 2.13 3.18
N ARG A 247 4.75 3.19 2.45
CA ARG A 247 5.08 3.35 1.04
C ARG A 247 5.72 4.71 0.79
N SER A 248 6.73 4.74 -0.08
CA SER A 248 7.29 6.01 -0.57
C SER A 248 7.99 5.81 -1.90
N SER A 249 7.80 6.76 -2.84
CA SER A 249 8.58 6.86 -4.07
C SER A 249 9.95 7.53 -3.86
N SER A 250 10.28 7.93 -2.63
CA SER A 250 11.61 8.36 -2.21
C SER A 250 12.19 7.36 -1.21
N GLN A 251 13.34 6.78 -1.52
CA GLN A 251 13.99 5.78 -0.66
C GLN A 251 14.33 6.36 0.73
N SER A 252 14.87 7.57 0.76
CA SER A 252 15.23 8.24 2.02
C SER A 252 14.03 8.55 2.91
N GLU A 253 12.89 8.96 2.33
CA GLU A 253 11.64 9.19 3.06
C GLU A 253 11.02 7.88 3.58
N LYS A 254 11.11 6.81 2.79
CA LYS A 254 10.69 5.47 3.24
C LYS A 254 11.47 5.02 4.46
N GLU A 255 12.78 5.11 4.39
CA GLU A 255 13.68 4.73 5.49
C GLU A 255 13.43 5.58 6.74
N TYR A 256 13.30 6.89 6.56
CA TYR A 256 13.02 7.82 7.65
C TYR A 256 11.66 7.52 8.33
N LEU A 257 10.59 7.34 7.55
CA LEU A 257 9.28 7.04 8.11
C LEU A 257 9.26 5.67 8.80
N THR A 258 9.91 4.66 8.23
CA THR A 258 10.06 3.34 8.84
C THR A 258 10.77 3.43 10.18
N ALA A 259 11.90 4.12 10.22
CA ALA A 259 12.66 4.32 11.47
C ALA A 259 11.84 5.12 12.51
N LYS A 260 11.10 6.15 12.07
CA LYS A 260 10.24 6.96 12.92
C LYS A 260 9.13 6.12 13.56
N VAL A 261 8.38 5.33 12.77
CA VAL A 261 7.30 4.46 13.28
C VAL A 261 7.87 3.42 14.23
N GLY A 262 9.03 2.80 13.90
CA GLY A 262 9.71 1.87 14.78
C GLY A 262 10.09 2.50 16.13
N LYS A 263 10.64 3.72 16.13
CA LYS A 263 10.98 4.44 17.37
C LYS A 263 9.74 4.86 18.18
N MET A 264 8.65 5.23 17.52
CA MET A 264 7.38 5.48 18.19
C MET A 264 6.84 4.21 18.85
N THR A 265 6.93 3.07 18.18
CA THR A 265 6.56 1.75 18.73
C THR A 265 7.36 1.44 20.00
N GLU A 266 8.69 1.57 19.95
CA GLU A 266 9.57 1.35 21.11
C GLU A 266 9.25 2.32 22.26
N TYR A 267 9.05 3.60 21.95
CA TYR A 267 8.70 4.62 22.96
C TYR A 267 7.38 4.31 23.66
N LEU A 268 6.40 3.76 22.95
CA LEU A 268 5.12 3.30 23.49
C LEU A 268 5.21 1.92 24.18
N GLY A 269 6.42 1.35 24.30
CA GLY A 269 6.69 0.10 25.04
C GLY A 269 6.44 -1.16 24.23
N GLY A 270 6.34 -1.07 22.92
CA GLY A 270 6.24 -2.19 21.99
C GLY A 270 7.57 -2.65 21.42
N THR A 271 7.51 -3.73 20.68
CA THR A 271 8.57 -4.24 19.79
C THR A 271 8.05 -4.28 18.36
N TYR A 272 8.92 -4.35 17.36
CA TYR A 272 8.49 -4.49 15.98
C TYR A 272 9.43 -5.35 15.15
N GLU A 273 8.90 -5.89 14.07
CA GLU A 273 9.65 -6.52 12.98
C GLU A 273 9.30 -5.85 11.65
N LEU A 274 10.25 -5.91 10.70
CA LEU A 274 10.06 -5.45 9.33
C LEU A 274 10.01 -6.64 8.39
N THR A 275 9.02 -6.65 7.51
CA THR A 275 8.84 -7.67 6.47
C THR A 275 8.46 -7.00 5.15
N GLY A 276 8.57 -7.70 4.01
CA GLY A 276 8.16 -7.18 2.72
C GLY A 276 8.83 -5.83 2.38
N VAL A 277 10.13 -5.71 2.65
CA VAL A 277 10.89 -4.49 2.39
C VAL A 277 11.41 -4.54 0.96
N TYR A 278 10.96 -3.61 0.11
CA TYR A 278 11.45 -3.46 -1.26
C TYR A 278 11.77 -1.99 -1.57
N PRO A 279 12.72 -1.74 -2.50
CA PRO A 279 13.21 -0.40 -2.79
C PRO A 279 12.20 0.46 -3.54
N ALA A 280 12.35 1.79 -3.45
CA ALA A 280 11.67 2.73 -4.32
C ALA A 280 12.35 2.79 -5.69
N TRP A 281 11.56 2.98 -6.74
CA TRP A 281 12.05 3.42 -8.03
C TRP A 281 11.81 4.93 -8.15
N GLU A 282 12.83 5.70 -7.85
CA GLU A 282 12.72 7.15 -7.82
C GLU A 282 12.60 7.72 -9.23
N PHE A 283 11.65 8.65 -9.42
CA PHE A 283 11.49 9.34 -10.70
C PHE A 283 12.75 10.13 -11.07
N LYS A 284 13.32 9.81 -12.23
CA LYS A 284 14.44 10.55 -12.81
C LYS A 284 13.92 11.66 -13.72
N LYS A 285 14.41 12.90 -13.53
CA LYS A 285 14.04 14.05 -14.40
C LYS A 285 14.51 13.84 -15.83
N GLU A 286 15.68 13.23 -15.99
CA GLU A 286 16.27 12.90 -17.29
C GLU A 286 16.30 11.37 -17.47
N SER A 287 15.71 10.88 -18.56
CA SER A 287 15.70 9.47 -18.95
C SER A 287 15.64 9.40 -20.47
N ALA A 288 16.74 8.94 -21.08
CA ALA A 288 16.86 8.87 -22.51
C ALA A 288 15.87 7.85 -23.12
N ILE A 289 15.64 6.73 -22.43
CA ILE A 289 14.71 5.70 -22.92
C ILE A 289 13.26 6.16 -22.83
N ARG A 290 12.89 6.88 -21.77
CA ARG A 290 11.54 7.45 -21.63
C ARG A 290 11.25 8.46 -22.72
N ASP A 291 12.19 9.38 -22.98
CA ASP A 291 12.02 10.41 -23.99
C ASP A 291 11.91 9.76 -25.38
N MET A 292 12.74 8.76 -25.69
CA MET A 292 12.66 7.97 -26.92
C MET A 292 11.32 7.25 -27.08
N LEU A 293 10.80 6.62 -26.03
CA LEU A 293 9.47 5.98 -26.03
C LEU A 293 8.36 6.98 -26.31
N CYS A 294 8.38 8.16 -25.66
CA CYS A 294 7.41 9.24 -25.87
C CYS A 294 7.43 9.74 -27.34
N ASP A 295 8.63 9.98 -27.89
CA ASP A 295 8.80 10.45 -29.26
C ASP A 295 8.32 9.39 -30.27
N SER A 296 8.66 8.13 -30.06
CA SER A 296 8.21 7.01 -30.88
C SER A 296 6.69 6.84 -30.85
N TYR A 297 6.09 6.90 -29.67
CA TYR A 297 4.64 6.81 -29.50
C TYR A 297 3.92 7.95 -30.24
N LYS A 298 4.41 9.18 -30.09
CA LYS A 298 3.89 10.35 -30.81
C LYS A 298 4.03 10.20 -32.33
N LYS A 299 5.19 9.74 -32.81
CA LYS A 299 5.48 9.51 -34.25
C LYS A 299 4.56 8.46 -34.85
N LEU A 300 4.38 7.32 -34.15
CA LEU A 300 3.63 6.17 -34.70
C LEU A 300 2.11 6.39 -34.63
N PHE A 301 1.60 6.98 -33.56
CA PHE A 301 0.16 7.01 -33.27
C PHE A 301 -0.45 8.41 -33.27
N ASN A 302 0.37 9.46 -33.43
CA ASN A 302 -0.03 10.87 -33.34
C ASN A 302 -0.77 11.22 -32.04
N LYS A 303 -0.35 10.57 -30.94
CA LYS A 303 -0.85 10.77 -29.56
C LYS A 303 0.33 11.04 -28.64
N ASP A 304 0.13 11.88 -27.62
CA ASP A 304 1.12 12.06 -26.57
C ASP A 304 0.95 10.93 -25.53
N ALA A 305 2.06 10.34 -25.10
CA ALA A 305 2.05 9.42 -23.96
C ALA A 305 1.96 10.18 -22.65
N ALA A 306 1.30 9.59 -21.66
CA ALA A 306 1.35 10.08 -20.28
C ALA A 306 2.55 9.46 -19.56
N VAL A 307 3.35 10.29 -18.89
CA VAL A 307 4.44 9.82 -18.02
C VAL A 307 3.94 9.87 -16.59
N GLU A 308 3.89 8.72 -15.96
CA GLU A 308 3.32 8.58 -14.62
C GLU A 308 4.28 7.87 -13.66
N THR A 309 3.91 7.91 -12.39
CA THR A 309 4.56 7.22 -11.30
C THR A 309 3.49 6.58 -10.43
N MET A 310 3.68 5.31 -10.07
CA MET A 310 2.70 4.55 -9.31
C MET A 310 3.04 4.56 -7.82
N HIS A 311 2.02 4.74 -6.96
CA HIS A 311 2.18 4.61 -5.51
C HIS A 311 1.99 3.15 -5.02
N ALA A 312 2.49 2.21 -5.81
CA ALA A 312 2.57 0.76 -5.52
C ALA A 312 3.94 0.24 -5.97
N GLY A 313 4.29 -1.02 -5.65
CA GLY A 313 5.54 -1.63 -6.08
C GLY A 313 5.46 -2.13 -7.51
N VAL A 314 6.57 -2.05 -8.25
CA VAL A 314 6.79 -2.66 -9.57
C VAL A 314 8.21 -3.22 -9.59
N GLU A 315 8.46 -4.31 -10.31
CA GLU A 315 9.79 -4.96 -10.39
C GLU A 315 10.91 -4.02 -10.83
N CYS A 316 10.58 -2.99 -11.64
CA CYS A 316 11.53 -1.94 -12.01
C CYS A 316 12.27 -1.33 -10.82
N GLY A 317 11.62 -1.21 -9.65
CA GLY A 317 12.25 -0.71 -8.43
C GLY A 317 13.36 -1.63 -7.93
N ILE A 318 13.12 -2.92 -7.94
CA ILE A 318 14.10 -3.94 -7.53
C ILE A 318 15.25 -4.00 -8.52
N MET A 319 14.96 -4.00 -9.82
CA MET A 319 15.96 -4.03 -10.88
C MET A 319 16.86 -2.79 -10.85
N ALA A 320 16.25 -1.59 -10.70
CA ALA A 320 16.98 -0.33 -10.61
C ALA A 320 17.86 -0.22 -9.36
N ALA A 321 17.49 -0.88 -8.27
CA ALA A 321 18.31 -0.94 -7.05
C ALA A 321 19.49 -1.93 -7.19
N LYS A 322 19.38 -2.96 -8.03
CA LYS A 322 20.43 -3.97 -8.25
C LYS A 322 21.37 -3.61 -9.38
N ILE A 323 20.93 -2.89 -10.40
CA ILE A 323 21.71 -2.52 -11.58
C ILE A 323 22.01 -1.02 -11.52
N ASP A 324 23.22 -0.68 -11.13
CA ASP A 324 23.63 0.72 -11.05
C ASP A 324 23.56 1.43 -12.41
N GLY A 325 22.92 2.59 -12.41
CA GLY A 325 22.74 3.42 -13.59
C GLY A 325 21.62 2.95 -14.55
N LEU A 326 20.84 1.92 -14.20
CA LEU A 326 19.73 1.44 -15.03
C LEU A 326 18.75 2.56 -15.38
N ASP A 327 18.48 2.75 -16.68
CA ASP A 327 17.42 3.61 -17.20
C ASP A 327 16.26 2.72 -17.67
N CYS A 328 15.12 2.80 -17.00
CA CYS A 328 13.99 1.89 -17.24
C CYS A 328 12.65 2.62 -17.33
N VAL A 329 11.75 2.03 -18.09
CA VAL A 329 10.36 2.45 -18.24
C VAL A 329 9.49 1.21 -18.24
N SER A 330 8.37 1.24 -17.51
CA SER A 330 7.33 0.22 -17.58
C SER A 330 6.18 0.75 -18.44
N PHE A 331 5.71 -0.07 -19.35
CA PHE A 331 4.60 0.22 -20.27
C PHE A 331 4.00 -1.11 -20.75
N GLY A 332 2.86 -1.07 -21.42
CA GLY A 332 2.24 -2.28 -21.92
C GLY A 332 1.00 -2.03 -22.78
N PRO A 333 0.36 -3.09 -23.25
CA PRO A 333 -0.94 -3.02 -23.93
C PRO A 333 -2.08 -2.89 -22.91
N ASP A 334 -3.28 -2.58 -23.41
CA ASP A 334 -4.49 -2.57 -22.59
C ASP A 334 -4.84 -3.98 -22.11
N ILE A 335 -4.79 -4.19 -20.80
CA ILE A 335 -5.24 -5.39 -20.11
C ILE A 335 -6.29 -4.98 -19.07
N ILE A 336 -7.46 -5.56 -19.11
CA ILE A 336 -8.56 -5.23 -18.19
C ILE A 336 -8.92 -6.43 -17.32
N ASP A 337 -9.49 -6.14 -16.14
CA ASP A 337 -9.86 -7.15 -15.15
C ASP A 337 -8.68 -8.04 -14.73
N ILE A 338 -7.44 -7.47 -14.68
CA ILE A 338 -6.22 -8.17 -14.22
C ILE A 338 -6.44 -8.82 -12.85
N HIS A 339 -5.67 -9.88 -12.55
CA HIS A 339 -5.78 -10.67 -11.32
C HIS A 339 -7.17 -11.31 -11.11
N THR A 340 -7.96 -11.46 -12.18
CA THR A 340 -9.26 -12.13 -12.13
C THR A 340 -9.43 -13.16 -13.24
N VAL A 341 -10.40 -14.05 -13.08
CA VAL A 341 -10.79 -15.02 -14.13
C VAL A 341 -11.45 -14.36 -15.36
N LYS A 342 -11.67 -13.05 -15.34
CA LYS A 342 -12.28 -12.27 -16.42
C LYS A 342 -11.27 -11.44 -17.20
N GLU A 343 -9.99 -11.60 -16.89
CA GLU A 343 -8.90 -10.89 -17.57
C GLU A 343 -9.00 -10.94 -19.08
N LYS A 344 -8.75 -9.81 -19.71
CA LYS A 344 -8.82 -9.64 -21.17
C LYS A 344 -7.69 -8.75 -21.66
N LEU A 345 -7.03 -9.17 -22.73
CA LEU A 345 -6.02 -8.43 -23.48
C LEU A 345 -6.64 -7.83 -24.75
N ASP A 346 -6.44 -6.52 -24.97
CA ASP A 346 -6.84 -5.89 -26.25
C ASP A 346 -5.85 -6.23 -27.36
N ILE A 347 -6.34 -6.91 -28.42
CA ILE A 347 -5.52 -7.35 -29.54
C ILE A 347 -4.94 -6.16 -30.32
N SER A 348 -5.71 -5.09 -30.46
CA SER A 348 -5.29 -3.91 -31.24
C SER A 348 -4.22 -3.13 -30.49
N SER A 349 -4.37 -2.99 -29.18
CA SER A 349 -3.36 -2.40 -28.30
C SER A 349 -2.08 -3.24 -28.27
N THR A 350 -2.19 -4.56 -28.18
CA THR A 350 -1.05 -5.49 -28.29
C THR A 350 -0.24 -5.24 -29.54
N LYS A 351 -0.91 -5.07 -30.70
CA LYS A 351 -0.22 -4.77 -31.95
C LYS A 351 0.51 -3.43 -31.90
N ARG A 352 -0.11 -2.38 -31.38
CA ARG A 352 0.52 -1.05 -31.29
C ARG A 352 1.70 -1.05 -30.32
N THR A 353 1.59 -1.74 -29.19
CA THR A 353 2.71 -1.91 -28.24
C THR A 353 3.88 -2.65 -28.90
N TRP A 354 3.61 -3.69 -29.69
CA TRP A 354 4.63 -4.37 -30.49
C TRP A 354 5.32 -3.42 -31.48
N GLU A 355 4.56 -2.62 -32.26
CA GLU A 355 5.09 -1.63 -33.19
C GLU A 355 5.98 -0.59 -32.48
N LEU A 356 5.60 -0.16 -31.26
CA LEU A 356 6.38 0.75 -30.43
C LEU A 356 7.72 0.10 -30.00
N VAL A 357 7.68 -1.13 -29.51
CA VAL A 357 8.89 -1.89 -29.11
C VAL A 357 9.85 -1.99 -30.30
N LEU A 358 9.35 -2.35 -31.47
CA LEU A 358 10.19 -2.47 -32.69
C LEU A 358 10.82 -1.13 -33.11
N ASP A 359 10.08 -0.01 -33.05
CA ASP A 359 10.62 1.30 -33.42
C ASP A 359 11.72 1.73 -32.45
N VAL A 360 11.54 1.49 -31.15
CA VAL A 360 12.55 1.78 -30.11
C VAL A 360 13.80 0.91 -30.27
N LEU A 361 13.64 -0.40 -30.45
CA LEU A 361 14.78 -1.31 -30.65
C LEU A 361 15.58 -0.94 -31.90
N LYS A 362 14.91 -0.53 -32.98
CA LYS A 362 15.56 -0.04 -34.18
C LYS A 362 16.36 1.24 -33.95
N GLN A 363 15.93 2.12 -33.08
CA GLN A 363 16.67 3.36 -32.75
C GLN A 363 17.89 3.10 -31.87
N LEU A 364 17.84 2.04 -31.08
CA LEU A 364 18.94 1.62 -30.20
C LEU A 364 19.98 0.75 -30.91
N SER A 365 19.69 0.24 -32.16
CA SER A 365 20.54 -0.67 -32.93
C SER A 365 21.76 -0.04 -33.63
#